data_c095360582255a8c61c345dced23dae7
#
_entry.id   c095360582255a8c61c345dced23dae7
#
_cell.length_a   1.000
_cell.length_b   1.000
_cell.length_c   1.000
_cell.angle_alpha   90.00
_cell.angle_beta   90.00
_cell.angle_gamma   90.00
#
_symmetry.space_group_name_H-M   'P 1'
#
loop_
_entity.id
_entity.type
_entity.pdbx_description
1 polymer ?
#
loop_
_entity_poly.entity_id
_entity_poly.type
_entity_poly.pdbx_seq_one_letter_code
_entity_poly.pdbx_strand_id
1 'polypeptide(L)'
;MQKISAYQSLVKTFQRLSRFSHLTSIASWDMFTMMPPGGSAARGEALAEMSVLQHQILTDKKVGDLLAAAAGEDLNDVEQANLREMTRHYQQATLLPESLV
;
A
#
# COMPACT_ATOMS: atom_id res chain seq x y z
N MET A 1 -16.00 8.41 22.86
CA MET A 1 -15.43 7.89 21.60
C MET A 1 -13.96 8.28 21.52
N GLN A 2 -13.09 7.30 21.42
CA GLN A 2 -11.65 7.58 21.33
C GLN A 2 -11.29 8.05 19.94
N LYS A 3 -10.52 9.12 19.89
CA LYS A 3 -10.03 9.65 18.64
C LYS A 3 -8.77 8.90 18.23
N ILE A 4 -8.79 8.31 17.04
CA ILE A 4 -7.64 7.60 16.52
C ILE A 4 -6.58 8.62 16.07
N SER A 5 -5.33 8.43 16.48
CA SER A 5 -4.25 9.33 16.06
C SER A 5 -3.96 9.15 14.56
N ALA A 6 -3.29 10.15 13.97
CA ALA A 6 -2.91 10.08 12.57
C ALA A 6 -1.99 8.88 12.34
N TYR A 7 -1.05 8.62 13.24
CA TYR A 7 -0.16 7.47 13.13
C TYR A 7 -0.95 6.15 13.14
N GLN A 8 -1.92 6.01 14.05
CA GLN A 8 -2.74 4.81 14.12
C GLN A 8 -3.56 4.59 12.86
N SER A 9 -4.08 5.67 12.27
CA SER A 9 -4.80 5.59 10.99
C SER A 9 -3.87 5.12 9.88
N LEU A 10 -2.62 5.60 9.86
CA LEU A 10 -1.62 5.15 8.90
C LEU A 10 -1.29 3.67 9.08
N VAL A 11 -1.14 3.22 10.31
CA VAL A 11 -0.87 1.80 10.59
C VAL A 11 -1.98 0.93 10.00
N LYS A 12 -3.24 1.32 10.19
CA LYS A 12 -4.37 0.58 9.63
C LYS A 12 -4.33 0.56 8.10
N THR A 13 -4.03 1.69 7.49
CA THR A 13 -3.95 1.79 6.03
C THR A 13 -2.83 0.91 5.48
N PHE A 14 -1.65 0.95 6.09
CA PHE A 14 -0.52 0.16 5.62
C PHE A 14 -0.69 -1.33 5.92
N GLN A 15 -1.38 -1.68 7.01
CA GLN A 15 -1.76 -3.09 7.26
C GLN A 15 -2.69 -3.60 6.17
N ARG A 16 -3.65 -2.79 5.75
CA ARG A 16 -4.56 -3.15 4.67
C ARG A 16 -3.80 -3.35 3.36
N LEU A 17 -2.87 -2.45 3.05
CA LEU A 17 -2.01 -2.58 1.87
C LEU A 17 -1.18 -3.86 1.94
N SER A 18 -0.64 -4.18 3.10
CA SER A 18 0.14 -5.40 3.30
C SER A 18 -0.68 -6.65 3.05
N ARG A 19 -1.94 -6.66 3.49
CA ARG A 19 -2.84 -7.80 3.26
C ARG A 19 -3.13 -7.98 1.77
N PHE A 20 -3.40 -6.91 1.05
CA PHE A 20 -3.59 -6.97 -0.40
C PHE A 20 -2.33 -7.44 -1.11
N SER A 21 -1.18 -6.96 -0.69
CA SER A 21 0.11 -7.36 -1.24
C SER A 21 0.37 -8.85 -1.02
N HIS A 22 0.00 -9.34 0.15
CA HIS A 22 0.13 -10.76 0.48
C HIS A 22 -0.74 -11.62 -0.44
N LEU A 23 -2.00 -11.23 -0.64
CA LEU A 23 -2.91 -11.94 -1.55
C LEU A 23 -2.39 -11.91 -2.99
N THR A 24 -1.88 -10.78 -3.41
CA THR A 24 -1.32 -10.61 -4.75
C THR A 24 -0.12 -11.56 -4.94
N SER A 25 0.72 -11.69 -3.92
CA SER A 25 1.87 -12.60 -3.98
C SER A 25 1.44 -14.05 -4.12
N ILE A 26 0.42 -14.46 -3.35
CA ILE A 26 -0.11 -15.83 -3.43
C ILE A 26 -0.70 -16.10 -4.82
N ALA A 27 -1.47 -15.16 -5.33
CA ALA A 27 -2.09 -15.30 -6.65
C ALA A 27 -1.04 -15.36 -7.76
N SER A 28 0.03 -14.57 -7.64
CA SER A 28 1.14 -14.60 -8.60
C SER A 28 1.85 -15.94 -8.56
N TRP A 29 2.09 -16.47 -7.37
CA TRP A 29 2.71 -17.77 -7.20
C TRP A 29 1.88 -18.87 -7.86
N ASP A 30 0.56 -18.89 -7.61
CA ASP A 30 -0.35 -19.85 -8.23
C ASP A 30 -0.29 -19.75 -9.75
N MET A 31 -0.23 -18.54 -10.26
CA MET A 31 -0.20 -18.29 -11.70
C MET A 31 1.01 -18.93 -12.35
N PHE A 32 2.16 -18.93 -11.65
CA PHE A 32 3.39 -19.50 -12.21
C PHE A 32 3.51 -21.00 -11.98
N THR A 33 2.86 -21.56 -10.99
CA THR A 33 3.09 -22.95 -10.59
C THR A 33 1.93 -23.89 -10.87
N MET A 34 0.68 -23.43 -10.72
CA MET A 34 -0.49 -24.32 -10.72
C MET A 34 -1.55 -23.95 -11.75
N MET A 35 -1.38 -22.87 -12.47
CA MET A 35 -2.42 -22.36 -13.36
C MET A 35 -2.64 -23.27 -14.57
N PRO A 36 -3.87 -23.72 -14.83
CA PRO A 36 -4.15 -24.42 -16.08
C PRO A 36 -4.09 -23.49 -17.28
N PRO A 37 -3.80 -24.03 -18.48
CA PRO A 37 -3.81 -23.20 -19.69
C PRO A 37 -5.15 -22.50 -19.89
N GLY A 38 -5.09 -21.23 -20.27
CA GLY A 38 -6.29 -20.43 -20.51
C GLY A 38 -6.78 -19.62 -19.33
N GLY A 39 -6.29 -19.92 -18.12
CA GLY A 39 -6.68 -19.16 -16.93
C GLY A 39 -5.81 -17.96 -16.65
N SER A 40 -4.64 -17.87 -17.28
CA SER A 40 -3.65 -16.87 -16.96
C SER A 40 -4.07 -15.44 -17.33
N ALA A 41 -4.81 -15.25 -18.40
CA ALA A 41 -5.23 -13.92 -18.82
C ALA A 41 -6.16 -13.29 -17.79
N ALA A 42 -7.18 -14.03 -17.33
CA ALA A 42 -8.12 -13.52 -16.35
C ALA A 42 -7.42 -13.22 -15.03
N ARG A 43 -6.52 -14.10 -14.59
CA ARG A 43 -5.79 -13.88 -13.35
C ARG A 43 -4.83 -12.71 -13.47
N GLY A 44 -4.20 -12.54 -14.63
CA GLY A 44 -3.33 -11.40 -14.90
C GLY A 44 -4.09 -10.08 -14.83
N GLU A 45 -5.30 -10.04 -15.36
CA GLU A 45 -6.16 -8.88 -15.28
C GLU A 45 -6.55 -8.58 -13.84
N ALA A 46 -6.88 -9.60 -13.05
CA ALA A 46 -7.22 -9.43 -11.64
C ALA A 46 -6.02 -8.88 -10.85
N LEU A 47 -4.81 -9.38 -11.13
CA LEU A 47 -3.60 -8.88 -10.47
C LEU A 47 -3.33 -7.43 -10.84
N ALA A 48 -3.56 -7.05 -12.09
CA ALA A 48 -3.40 -5.67 -12.53
C ALA A 48 -4.40 -4.75 -11.80
N GLU A 49 -5.65 -5.21 -11.66
CA GLU A 49 -6.67 -4.46 -10.91
C GLU A 49 -6.25 -4.27 -9.46
N MET A 50 -5.71 -5.31 -8.84
CA MET A 50 -5.24 -5.25 -7.46
C MET A 50 -4.08 -4.26 -7.32
N SER A 51 -3.16 -4.23 -8.29
CA SER A 51 -2.05 -3.27 -8.29
C SER A 51 -2.56 -1.84 -8.38
N VAL A 52 -3.53 -1.59 -9.24
CA VAL A 52 -4.14 -0.27 -9.37
C VAL A 52 -4.82 0.14 -8.07
N LEU A 53 -5.58 -0.77 -7.46
CA LEU A 53 -6.25 -0.48 -6.20
C LEU A 53 -5.26 -0.13 -5.10
N GLN A 54 -4.19 -0.92 -4.96
CA GLN A 54 -3.16 -0.67 -3.96
C GLN A 54 -2.49 0.68 -4.19
N HIS A 55 -2.20 1.01 -5.44
CA HIS A 55 -1.60 2.30 -5.78
C HIS A 55 -2.54 3.45 -5.42
N GLN A 56 -3.82 3.32 -5.72
CA GLN A 56 -4.82 4.33 -5.40
C GLN A 56 -4.94 4.55 -3.89
N ILE A 57 -4.92 3.48 -3.11
CA ILE A 57 -4.97 3.59 -1.65
C ILE A 57 -3.72 4.29 -1.13
N LEU A 58 -2.55 3.89 -1.61
CA LEU A 58 -1.28 4.44 -1.14
C LEU A 58 -1.13 5.92 -1.50
N THR A 59 -1.55 6.31 -2.68
CA THR A 59 -1.37 7.68 -3.18
C THR A 59 -2.55 8.60 -2.88
N ASP A 60 -3.54 8.13 -2.14
CA ASP A 60 -4.68 8.95 -1.74
C ASP A 60 -4.18 10.15 -0.95
N LYS A 61 -4.77 11.31 -1.23
CA LYS A 61 -4.41 12.55 -0.54
C LYS A 61 -4.49 12.40 0.99
N LYS A 62 -5.43 11.58 1.47
CA LYS A 62 -5.56 11.32 2.90
C LYS A 62 -4.29 10.77 3.52
N VAL A 63 -3.58 9.91 2.79
CA VAL A 63 -2.31 9.34 3.27
C VAL A 63 -1.29 10.46 3.47
N GLY A 64 -1.17 11.35 2.48
CA GLY A 64 -0.27 12.50 2.60
C GLY A 64 -0.61 13.38 3.78
N ASP A 65 -1.90 13.66 3.97
CA ASP A 65 -2.37 14.48 5.09
C ASP A 65 -2.08 13.80 6.44
N LEU A 66 -2.29 12.48 6.51
CA LEU A 66 -2.02 11.72 7.72
C LEU A 66 -0.51 11.68 8.04
N LEU A 67 0.33 11.56 7.02
CA LEU A 67 1.77 11.57 7.21
C LEU A 67 2.24 12.90 7.80
N ALA A 68 1.71 14.00 7.29
CA ALA A 68 2.03 15.32 7.80
C ALA A 68 1.56 15.48 9.25
N ALA A 69 0.35 15.02 9.55
CA ALA A 69 -0.19 15.10 10.91
C ALA A 69 0.60 14.21 11.88
N ALA A 70 0.96 13.00 11.46
CA ALA A 70 1.70 12.07 12.31
C ALA A 70 3.11 12.59 12.62
N ALA A 71 3.70 13.35 11.72
CA ALA A 71 5.03 13.92 11.93
C ALA A 71 5.06 14.87 13.14
N GLY A 72 3.91 15.44 13.49
CA GLY A 72 3.79 16.31 14.66
C GLY A 72 3.37 15.59 15.93
N GLU A 73 3.16 14.28 15.89
CA GLU A 73 2.72 13.51 17.04
C GLU A 73 3.91 13.03 17.86
N ASP A 74 3.66 12.74 19.14
CA ASP A 74 4.68 12.23 20.04
C ASP A 74 4.84 10.72 19.81
N LEU A 75 5.82 10.36 19.00
CA LEU A 75 6.08 8.98 18.59
C LEU A 75 7.38 8.46 19.21
N ASN A 76 7.38 7.19 19.61
CA ASN A 76 8.61 6.56 20.09
C ASN A 76 9.54 6.24 18.89
N ASP A 77 10.72 5.72 19.18
CA ASP A 77 11.73 5.49 18.14
C ASP A 77 11.27 4.51 17.05
N VAL A 78 10.57 3.46 17.46
CA VAL A 78 10.05 2.46 16.51
C VAL A 78 8.98 3.08 15.63
N GLU A 79 8.08 3.84 16.22
CA GLU A 79 7.02 4.51 15.48
C GLU A 79 7.58 5.54 14.50
N GLN A 80 8.61 6.28 14.92
CA GLN A 80 9.27 7.24 14.04
C GLN A 80 9.92 6.54 12.85
N ALA A 81 10.56 5.39 13.10
CA ALA A 81 11.17 4.62 12.02
C ALA A 81 10.11 4.11 11.05
N ASN A 82 8.98 3.62 11.57
CA ASN A 82 7.87 3.17 10.73
C ASN A 82 7.31 4.33 9.91
N LEU A 83 7.18 5.49 10.53
CA LEU A 83 6.66 6.66 9.82
C LEU A 83 7.58 7.08 8.68
N ARG A 84 8.90 7.00 8.89
CA ARG A 84 9.87 7.29 7.83
C ARG A 84 9.70 6.34 6.64
N GLU A 85 9.50 5.05 6.92
CA GLU A 85 9.28 4.06 5.86
C GLU A 85 7.97 4.31 5.13
N MET A 86 6.90 4.61 5.85
CA MET A 86 5.60 4.93 5.25
C MET A 86 5.71 6.15 4.35
N THR A 87 6.41 7.18 4.83
CA THR A 87 6.63 8.41 4.05
C THR A 87 7.42 8.12 2.79
N ARG A 88 8.44 7.28 2.90
CA ARG A 88 9.24 6.89 1.74
C ARG A 88 8.41 6.17 0.68
N HIS A 89 7.58 5.20 1.10
CA HIS A 89 6.70 4.49 0.20
C HIS A 89 5.72 5.43 -0.51
N TYR A 90 5.13 6.34 0.25
CA TYR A 90 4.20 7.32 -0.30
C TYR A 90 4.89 8.22 -1.32
N GLN A 91 6.08 8.72 -0.96
CA GLN A 91 6.83 9.62 -1.85
C GLN A 91 7.23 8.91 -3.13
N GLN A 92 7.72 7.68 -3.03
CA GLN A 92 8.10 6.90 -4.21
C GLN A 92 6.91 6.69 -5.14
N ALA A 93 5.75 6.38 -4.58
CA ALA A 93 4.55 6.12 -5.37
C ALA A 93 4.02 7.39 -6.04
N THR A 94 4.15 8.54 -5.39
CA THR A 94 3.61 9.80 -5.91
C THR A 94 4.59 10.55 -6.81
N LEU A 95 5.89 10.28 -6.68
CA LEU A 95 6.91 10.95 -7.49
C LEU A 95 7.12 10.33 -8.85
N LEU A 96 6.58 9.12 -9.09
CA LEU A 96 6.70 8.47 -10.38
C LEU A 96 5.55 8.91 -11.29
N PRO A 97 5.78 9.85 -12.21
CA PRO A 97 4.71 10.26 -13.12
C PRO A 97 4.34 9.09 -14.02
N GLU A 98 3.06 8.97 -14.33
CA GLU A 98 2.58 7.92 -15.23
C GLU A 98 3.28 7.97 -16.59
N SER A 99 3.68 9.16 -17.00
CA SER A 99 4.35 9.38 -18.27
C SER A 99 5.72 8.76 -18.36
N LEU A 100 6.29 8.33 -17.24
CA LEU A 100 7.60 7.68 -17.22
C LEU A 100 7.51 6.16 -17.29
N VAL A 101 6.32 5.64 -17.27
CA VAL A 101 6.11 4.19 -17.34
C VAL A 101 6.12 3.71 -18.78
#